data_42385847b55b47e6834ea95f0a827e9d
#
_entry.id   42385847b55b47e6834ea95f0a827e9d
#
_cell.length_a   1.000
_cell.length_b   1.000
_cell.length_c   1.000
_cell.angle_alpha   90.00
_cell.angle_beta   90.00
_cell.angle_gamma   90.00
#
_symmetry.space_group_name_H-M   'P 1'
#
loop_
_entity.id
_entity.type
_entity.pdbx_description
1 polymer ?
#
loop_
_entity_poly.entity_id
_entity_poly.type
_entity_poly.pdbx_seq_one_letter_code
_entity_poly.pdbx_strand_id
1 'polypeptide(L)'
;MKFSWMKWSVLPAAILLVGGVAVAQDQSSSGSQSSSQSGEAAAPAPAEKPKPTVEQRKENQQDRIASGVKSGQLTAGETKNLEKKEAAINKETAADRAANGGKLTAAEKKQVNRKQNQMSKQIYDDKHNANTAHYGNNKVGQRRENQQDRIAQGIKSGQMTAGEAARAEKQQQGINKQVAADRKANGGKLNASEKKQINKEQNAASKNIYRKKHNAKTQPGTAPK
;
A
#
# COMPACT_ATOMS: atom_id res chain seq x y z
N MET A 1 45.91 -3.13 -12.48
CA MET A 1 45.60 -2.80 -11.06
C MET A 1 44.64 -3.87 -10.53
N LYS A 2 45.06 -4.56 -9.47
CA LYS A 2 44.44 -5.81 -9.00
C LYS A 2 43.26 -5.51 -8.11
N PHE A 3 42.07 -6.03 -8.43
CA PHE A 3 40.86 -5.98 -7.55
C PHE A 3 40.99 -7.09 -6.49
N SER A 4 41.03 -6.69 -5.21
CA SER A 4 41.01 -7.57 -4.05
C SER A 4 39.58 -7.90 -3.65
N TRP A 5 39.21 -9.17 -3.68
CA TRP A 5 37.94 -9.71 -3.20
C TRP A 5 38.05 -9.97 -1.68
N MET A 6 37.27 -9.30 -0.93
CA MET A 6 37.12 -9.49 0.50
C MET A 6 36.05 -10.56 0.76
N LYS A 7 36.51 -11.75 1.18
CA LYS A 7 35.65 -12.87 1.63
C LYS A 7 35.15 -12.61 3.05
N TRP A 8 33.85 -12.59 3.23
CA TRP A 8 33.24 -12.60 4.57
C TRP A 8 32.97 -14.05 4.97
N SER A 9 33.60 -14.44 6.07
CA SER A 9 33.41 -15.73 6.75
C SER A 9 32.11 -15.75 7.51
N VAL A 10 31.33 -16.80 7.29
CA VAL A 10 30.15 -17.14 8.09
C VAL A 10 30.59 -18.06 9.23
N LEU A 11 30.32 -17.68 10.47
CA LEU A 11 30.47 -18.51 11.67
C LEU A 11 29.12 -19.18 12.02
N PRO A 12 29.07 -20.49 12.27
CA PRO A 12 27.86 -21.12 12.80
C PRO A 12 27.84 -21.07 14.34
N ALA A 13 26.72 -20.65 14.91
CA ALA A 13 26.45 -20.75 16.34
C ALA A 13 25.91 -22.14 16.68
N ALA A 14 26.61 -22.82 17.61
CA ALA A 14 26.22 -24.11 18.14
C ALA A 14 25.10 -23.96 19.17
N ILE A 15 24.05 -24.78 19.04
CA ILE A 15 22.98 -24.93 20.05
C ILE A 15 23.29 -26.11 20.93
N LEU A 16 23.43 -25.85 22.22
CA LEU A 16 23.56 -26.88 23.28
C LEU A 16 22.18 -27.36 23.73
N LEU A 17 21.92 -28.64 23.54
CA LEU A 17 20.79 -29.39 24.11
C LEU A 17 21.16 -29.88 25.53
N VAL A 18 20.38 -29.51 26.53
CA VAL A 18 20.42 -30.11 27.88
C VAL A 18 19.19 -30.99 28.03
N GLY A 19 19.43 -32.28 28.18
CA GLY A 19 18.45 -33.31 28.49
C GLY A 19 18.06 -33.34 29.97
N GLY A 20 16.77 -33.54 30.23
CA GLY A 20 16.26 -33.86 31.57
C GLY A 20 15.42 -35.13 31.51
N VAL A 21 15.90 -36.18 32.16
CA VAL A 21 15.22 -37.48 32.39
C VAL A 21 14.23 -37.32 33.53
N ALA A 22 12.97 -37.75 33.36
CA ALA A 22 12.06 -37.99 34.48
C ALA A 22 11.59 -39.45 34.48
N VAL A 23 11.75 -40.05 35.65
CA VAL A 23 11.52 -41.45 36.00
C VAL A 23 10.04 -41.72 36.20
N ALA A 24 9.58 -42.85 35.66
CA ALA A 24 8.27 -43.41 35.91
C ALA A 24 8.18 -44.08 37.27
N GLN A 25 7.06 -43.92 37.96
CA GLN A 25 6.64 -44.83 39.01
C GLN A 25 5.18 -45.24 38.80
N ASP A 26 5.04 -46.54 38.69
CA ASP A 26 3.86 -47.34 38.60
C ASP A 26 3.20 -47.50 39.98
N GLN A 27 1.88 -47.28 40.11
CA GLN A 27 1.09 -47.93 41.15
C GLN A 27 -0.36 -48.10 40.72
N SER A 28 -0.72 -49.34 40.60
CA SER A 28 -2.06 -49.89 40.42
C SER A 28 -2.94 -49.65 41.63
N SER A 29 -4.18 -49.21 41.45
CA SER A 29 -5.30 -49.65 42.27
C SER A 29 -6.63 -49.49 41.55
N SER A 30 -7.34 -50.58 41.44
CA SER A 30 -8.66 -50.78 40.91
C SER A 30 -9.75 -50.02 41.69
N GLY A 31 -10.61 -49.31 40.98
CA GLY A 31 -11.82 -48.75 41.56
C GLY A 31 -12.81 -48.45 40.45
N SER A 32 -13.78 -49.36 40.26
CA SER A 32 -14.92 -49.21 39.38
C SER A 32 -15.81 -48.09 39.89
N GLN A 33 -16.00 -47.03 39.10
CA GLN A 33 -17.16 -46.15 39.26
C GLN A 33 -17.67 -45.71 37.89
N SER A 34 -18.97 -45.85 37.75
CA SER A 34 -19.83 -45.59 36.59
C SER A 34 -19.65 -44.18 35.99
N SER A 35 -19.40 -44.16 34.68
CA SER A 35 -19.35 -42.98 33.86
C SER A 35 -20.75 -42.41 33.64
N SER A 36 -21.04 -41.29 34.26
CA SER A 36 -22.02 -40.34 33.74
C SER A 36 -21.31 -39.49 32.65
N GLN A 37 -21.54 -39.80 31.42
CA GLN A 37 -21.18 -38.96 30.26
C GLN A 37 -22.02 -37.68 30.29
N SER A 38 -21.53 -36.65 30.97
CA SER A 38 -21.98 -35.30 30.70
C SER A 38 -21.40 -34.90 29.34
N GLY A 39 -22.27 -34.89 28.31
CA GLY A 39 -21.94 -34.36 27.00
C GLY A 39 -21.53 -32.91 27.11
N GLU A 40 -20.24 -32.65 27.08
CA GLU A 40 -19.68 -31.30 26.89
C GLU A 40 -20.07 -30.86 25.47
N ALA A 41 -21.10 -30.03 25.39
CA ALA A 41 -21.49 -29.40 24.14
C ALA A 41 -20.29 -28.56 23.67
N ALA A 42 -19.64 -29.00 22.60
CA ALA A 42 -18.57 -28.26 21.94
C ALA A 42 -19.06 -26.83 21.69
N ALA A 43 -18.36 -25.85 22.25
CA ALA A 43 -18.65 -24.45 22.01
C ALA A 43 -18.68 -24.19 20.48
N PRO A 44 -19.70 -23.48 19.96
CA PRO A 44 -19.79 -23.23 18.54
C PRO A 44 -18.50 -22.54 18.07
N ALA A 45 -17.88 -23.08 17.01
CA ALA A 45 -16.71 -22.49 16.41
C ALA A 45 -16.94 -20.99 16.11
N PRO A 46 -15.99 -20.10 16.38
CA PRO A 46 -16.16 -18.68 16.13
C PRO A 46 -16.62 -18.46 14.68
N ALA A 47 -17.73 -17.78 14.49
CA ALA A 47 -18.29 -17.51 13.18
C ALA A 47 -17.21 -16.82 12.31
N GLU A 48 -16.85 -17.46 11.20
CA GLU A 48 -15.86 -16.90 10.25
C GLU A 48 -16.35 -15.52 9.79
N LYS A 49 -15.54 -14.47 9.99
CA LYS A 49 -15.88 -13.12 9.54
C LYS A 49 -16.11 -13.14 8.03
N PRO A 50 -17.20 -12.55 7.52
CA PRO A 50 -17.50 -12.55 6.10
C PRO A 50 -16.34 -11.97 5.29
N LYS A 51 -15.94 -12.66 4.22
CA LYS A 51 -14.85 -12.21 3.34
C LYS A 51 -15.23 -10.88 2.70
N PRO A 52 -14.31 -9.89 2.68
CA PRO A 52 -14.60 -8.57 2.14
C PRO A 52 -14.99 -8.63 0.65
N THR A 53 -15.94 -7.79 0.25
CA THR A 53 -16.37 -7.65 -1.14
C THR A 53 -15.25 -7.04 -2.01
N VAL A 54 -15.43 -7.05 -3.34
CA VAL A 54 -14.50 -6.40 -4.28
C VAL A 54 -14.38 -4.90 -3.97
N GLU A 55 -15.48 -4.25 -3.63
CA GLU A 55 -15.55 -2.82 -3.30
C GLU A 55 -14.85 -2.51 -1.98
N GLN A 56 -15.13 -3.26 -0.92
CA GLN A 56 -14.46 -3.12 0.38
C GLN A 56 -12.94 -3.33 0.28
N ARG A 57 -12.51 -4.30 -0.54
CA ARG A 57 -11.07 -4.52 -0.77
C ARG A 57 -10.42 -3.35 -1.49
N LYS A 58 -11.11 -2.77 -2.47
CA LYS A 58 -10.67 -1.57 -3.18
C LYS A 58 -10.53 -0.38 -2.22
N GLU A 59 -11.54 -0.12 -1.40
CA GLU A 59 -11.50 0.95 -0.38
C GLU A 59 -10.31 0.76 0.56
N ASN A 60 -10.13 -0.43 1.12
CA ASN A 60 -8.99 -0.75 1.99
C ASN A 60 -7.63 -0.56 1.28
N GLN A 61 -7.54 -0.84 -0.01
CA GLN A 61 -6.33 -0.62 -0.80
C GLN A 61 -6.06 0.89 -0.98
N GLN A 62 -7.08 1.67 -1.29
CA GLN A 62 -6.98 3.12 -1.41
C GLN A 62 -6.60 3.78 -0.08
N ASP A 63 -7.17 3.35 1.04
CA ASP A 63 -6.79 3.83 2.38
C ASP A 63 -5.32 3.54 2.70
N ARG A 64 -4.83 2.35 2.32
CA ARG A 64 -3.41 1.98 2.51
C ARG A 64 -2.48 2.79 1.62
N ILE A 65 -2.84 3.06 0.37
CA ILE A 65 -2.08 3.92 -0.54
C ILE A 65 -2.06 5.35 0.01
N ALA A 66 -3.21 5.91 0.36
CA ALA A 66 -3.31 7.25 0.93
C ALA A 66 -2.47 7.42 2.21
N SER A 67 -2.52 6.42 3.09
CA SER A 67 -1.68 6.37 4.29
C SER A 67 -0.19 6.36 3.94
N GLY A 68 0.22 5.54 2.96
CA GLY A 68 1.61 5.47 2.49
C GLY A 68 2.11 6.77 1.87
N VAL A 69 1.26 7.46 1.09
CA VAL A 69 1.56 8.79 0.53
C VAL A 69 1.73 9.82 1.65
N LYS A 70 0.79 9.87 2.59
CA LYS A 70 0.82 10.82 3.72
C LYS A 70 2.03 10.62 4.63
N SER A 71 2.41 9.38 4.90
CA SER A 71 3.57 9.06 5.74
C SER A 71 4.92 9.17 5.01
N GLY A 72 4.92 9.37 3.67
CA GLY A 72 6.13 9.33 2.86
C GLY A 72 6.69 7.93 2.62
N GLN A 73 6.02 6.87 3.07
CA GLN A 73 6.40 5.48 2.78
C GLN A 73 6.24 5.13 1.30
N LEU A 74 5.35 5.80 0.59
CA LEU A 74 5.20 5.69 -0.85
C LEU A 74 5.75 6.93 -1.54
N THR A 75 6.65 6.73 -2.49
CA THR A 75 7.11 7.80 -3.39
C THR A 75 6.04 8.12 -4.43
N ALA A 76 6.10 9.30 -5.04
CA ALA A 76 5.20 9.68 -6.14
C ALA A 76 5.25 8.69 -7.33
N GLY A 77 6.42 8.05 -7.55
CA GLY A 77 6.59 7.03 -8.59
C GLY A 77 5.83 5.74 -8.30
N GLU A 78 5.93 5.24 -7.08
CA GLU A 78 5.24 4.04 -6.60
C GLU A 78 3.75 4.26 -6.55
N THR A 79 3.30 5.36 -5.93
CA THR A 79 1.87 5.74 -5.88
C THR A 79 1.27 5.83 -7.29
N LYS A 80 1.96 6.48 -8.24
CA LYS A 80 1.52 6.54 -9.64
C LYS A 80 1.32 5.14 -10.24
N ASN A 81 2.22 4.20 -9.96
CA ASN A 81 2.16 2.85 -10.50
C ASN A 81 1.02 2.04 -9.87
N LEU A 82 0.83 2.14 -8.55
CA LEU A 82 -0.29 1.53 -7.82
C LEU A 82 -1.64 2.07 -8.35
N GLU A 83 -1.77 3.37 -8.45
CA GLU A 83 -3.00 4.02 -8.93
C GLU A 83 -3.32 3.71 -10.40
N LYS A 84 -2.33 3.51 -11.25
CA LYS A 84 -2.55 3.02 -12.61
C LYS A 84 -3.11 1.60 -12.63
N LYS A 85 -2.62 0.71 -11.76
CA LYS A 85 -3.12 -0.66 -11.63
C LYS A 85 -4.55 -0.66 -11.11
N GLU A 86 -4.84 0.15 -10.07
CA GLU A 86 -6.19 0.31 -9.57
C GLU A 86 -7.16 0.82 -10.65
N ALA A 87 -6.75 1.83 -11.42
CA ALA A 87 -7.54 2.33 -12.54
C ALA A 87 -7.82 1.25 -13.61
N ALA A 88 -6.85 0.37 -13.87
CA ALA A 88 -7.03 -0.74 -14.81
C ALA A 88 -8.02 -1.79 -14.26
N ILE A 89 -7.91 -2.16 -12.98
CA ILE A 89 -8.84 -3.08 -12.31
C ILE A 89 -10.26 -2.49 -12.33
N ASN A 90 -10.40 -1.20 -12.03
CA ASN A 90 -11.69 -0.50 -12.05
C ASN A 90 -12.33 -0.49 -13.43
N LYS A 91 -11.53 -0.21 -14.48
CA LYS A 91 -12.00 -0.22 -15.86
C LYS A 91 -12.50 -1.60 -16.30
N GLU A 92 -11.72 -2.63 -16.01
CA GLU A 92 -12.09 -4.02 -16.30
C GLU A 92 -13.37 -4.43 -15.54
N THR A 93 -13.40 -4.21 -14.22
CA THR A 93 -14.59 -4.51 -13.40
C THR A 93 -15.86 -3.80 -13.90
N ALA A 94 -15.72 -2.56 -14.38
CA ALA A 94 -16.83 -1.81 -14.94
C ALA A 94 -17.29 -2.38 -16.30
N ALA A 95 -16.35 -2.79 -17.15
CA ALA A 95 -16.65 -3.41 -18.45
C ALA A 95 -17.33 -4.77 -18.25
N ASP A 96 -16.82 -5.62 -17.37
CA ASP A 96 -17.38 -6.93 -17.04
C ASP A 96 -18.82 -6.79 -16.52
N ARG A 97 -19.04 -5.84 -15.61
CA ARG A 97 -20.40 -5.56 -15.11
C ARG A 97 -21.35 -5.05 -16.20
N ALA A 98 -20.86 -4.18 -17.08
CA ALA A 98 -21.68 -3.66 -18.18
C ALA A 98 -22.10 -4.79 -19.13
N ALA A 99 -21.22 -5.75 -19.38
CA ALA A 99 -21.50 -6.92 -20.21
C ALA A 99 -22.49 -7.90 -19.55
N ASN A 100 -22.55 -7.94 -18.20
CA ASN A 100 -23.31 -8.96 -17.44
C ASN A 100 -24.46 -8.35 -16.60
N GLY A 101 -25.10 -7.31 -17.07
CA GLY A 101 -26.27 -6.72 -16.37
C GLY A 101 -25.96 -6.19 -14.96
N GLY A 102 -24.79 -5.60 -14.77
CA GLY A 102 -24.36 -4.97 -13.51
C GLY A 102 -23.65 -5.90 -12.52
N LYS A 103 -23.50 -7.18 -12.84
CA LYS A 103 -22.91 -8.21 -11.95
C LYS A 103 -21.62 -8.75 -12.54
N LEU A 104 -20.76 -9.33 -11.69
CA LEU A 104 -19.60 -10.09 -12.10
C LEU A 104 -19.96 -11.58 -12.10
N THR A 105 -19.58 -12.32 -13.13
CA THR A 105 -19.60 -13.78 -13.15
C THR A 105 -18.62 -14.34 -12.11
N ALA A 106 -18.73 -15.61 -11.77
CA ALA A 106 -17.82 -16.28 -10.85
C ALA A 106 -16.35 -16.25 -11.34
N ALA A 107 -16.14 -16.40 -12.66
CA ALA A 107 -14.81 -16.37 -13.28
C ALA A 107 -14.19 -14.96 -13.20
N GLU A 108 -14.93 -13.93 -13.55
CA GLU A 108 -14.50 -12.52 -13.48
C GLU A 108 -14.22 -12.10 -12.03
N LYS A 109 -15.10 -12.47 -11.09
CA LYS A 109 -14.88 -12.23 -9.66
C LYS A 109 -13.58 -12.88 -9.18
N LYS A 110 -13.29 -14.10 -9.61
CA LYS A 110 -12.03 -14.79 -9.29
C LYS A 110 -10.83 -14.04 -9.89
N GLN A 111 -10.95 -13.53 -11.12
CA GLN A 111 -9.89 -12.76 -11.79
C GLN A 111 -9.64 -11.43 -11.09
N VAL A 112 -10.67 -10.64 -10.79
CA VAL A 112 -10.57 -9.37 -10.03
C VAL A 112 -9.93 -9.62 -8.67
N ASN A 113 -10.35 -10.65 -7.94
CA ASN A 113 -9.77 -11.02 -6.65
C ASN A 113 -8.27 -11.33 -6.75
N ARG A 114 -7.82 -12.04 -7.79
CA ARG A 114 -6.38 -12.30 -8.01
C ARG A 114 -5.61 -10.99 -8.22
N LYS A 115 -6.13 -10.07 -9.05
CA LYS A 115 -5.50 -8.76 -9.30
C LYS A 115 -5.43 -7.90 -8.03
N GLN A 116 -6.51 -7.89 -7.24
CA GLN A 116 -6.52 -7.20 -5.95
C GLN A 116 -5.53 -7.81 -4.94
N ASN A 117 -5.36 -9.14 -4.94
CA ASN A 117 -4.35 -9.79 -4.09
C ASN A 117 -2.92 -9.38 -4.50
N GLN A 118 -2.62 -9.37 -5.80
CA GLN A 118 -1.33 -8.93 -6.32
C GLN A 118 -1.07 -7.46 -5.98
N MET A 119 -2.10 -6.62 -6.12
CA MET A 119 -2.01 -5.21 -5.76
C MET A 119 -1.79 -5.01 -4.25
N SER A 120 -2.50 -5.77 -3.40
CA SER A 120 -2.31 -5.71 -1.94
C SER A 120 -0.89 -6.09 -1.53
N LYS A 121 -0.30 -7.10 -2.18
CA LYS A 121 1.10 -7.47 -1.97
C LYS A 121 2.03 -6.33 -2.40
N GLN A 122 1.82 -5.75 -3.56
CA GLN A 122 2.65 -4.65 -4.04
C GLN A 122 2.55 -3.40 -3.15
N ILE A 123 1.34 -3.03 -2.66
CA ILE A 123 1.18 -1.94 -1.69
C ILE A 123 2.03 -2.22 -0.43
N TYR A 124 2.05 -3.47 0.03
CA TYR A 124 2.87 -3.85 1.17
C TYR A 124 4.37 -3.70 0.85
N ASP A 125 4.82 -4.30 -0.24
CA ASP A 125 6.23 -4.28 -0.66
C ASP A 125 6.72 -2.82 -0.87
N ASP A 126 5.93 -1.99 -1.58
CA ASP A 126 6.28 -0.59 -1.86
C ASP A 126 6.31 0.28 -0.58
N LYS A 127 5.47 -0.03 0.42
CA LYS A 127 5.48 0.68 1.71
C LYS A 127 6.61 0.28 2.65
N HIS A 128 7.21 -0.89 2.45
CA HIS A 128 8.24 -1.45 3.34
C HIS A 128 9.61 -1.60 2.66
N ASN A 129 9.78 -0.99 1.48
CA ASN A 129 11.09 -0.92 0.83
C ASN A 129 11.91 0.28 1.36
N ALA A 130 13.16 0.40 0.91
CA ALA A 130 14.05 1.49 1.30
C ALA A 130 13.72 2.85 0.66
N ASN A 131 12.75 2.90 -0.28
CA ASN A 131 12.39 4.13 -0.97
C ASN A 131 11.40 4.93 -0.14
N THR A 132 11.82 6.10 0.34
CA THR A 132 10.96 7.03 1.06
C THR A 132 10.92 8.38 0.38
N ALA A 133 9.81 9.10 0.55
CA ALA A 133 9.67 10.44 0.00
C ALA A 133 10.32 11.47 0.92
N HIS A 134 11.39 12.11 0.44
CA HIS A 134 12.09 13.18 1.16
C HIS A 134 11.84 14.52 0.49
N TYR A 135 11.27 15.46 1.20
CA TYR A 135 10.91 16.78 0.66
C TYR A 135 11.89 17.89 1.08
N GLY A 136 12.49 17.77 2.27
CA GLY A 136 13.37 18.79 2.87
C GLY A 136 12.59 20.00 3.44
N ASN A 137 13.22 20.73 4.35
CA ASN A 137 12.58 21.76 5.18
C ASN A 137 12.49 23.16 4.53
N ASN A 138 12.79 23.29 3.23
CA ASN A 138 12.70 24.57 2.53
C ASN A 138 11.33 24.76 1.86
N LYS A 139 11.01 25.98 1.42
CA LYS A 139 9.72 26.33 0.79
C LYS A 139 9.31 25.42 -0.36
N VAL A 140 10.26 24.95 -1.19
CA VAL A 140 9.99 24.02 -2.29
C VAL A 140 9.61 22.65 -1.74
N GLY A 141 10.30 22.16 -0.72
CA GLY A 141 10.01 20.89 -0.04
C GLY A 141 8.65 20.89 0.64
N GLN A 142 8.38 21.88 1.48
CA GLN A 142 7.09 22.03 2.17
C GLN A 142 5.90 22.08 1.20
N ARG A 143 6.04 22.76 0.06
CA ARG A 143 4.98 22.77 -0.96
C ARG A 143 4.76 21.41 -1.60
N ARG A 144 5.80 20.62 -1.82
CA ARG A 144 5.69 19.25 -2.33
C ARG A 144 4.97 18.36 -1.33
N GLU A 145 5.32 18.44 -0.06
CA GLU A 145 4.67 17.71 1.03
C GLU A 145 3.18 18.07 1.11
N ASN A 146 2.83 19.35 1.19
CA ASN A 146 1.44 19.81 1.18
C ASN A 146 0.64 19.36 -0.06
N GLN A 147 1.29 19.23 -1.21
CA GLN A 147 0.66 18.69 -2.41
C GLN A 147 0.39 17.19 -2.30
N GLN A 148 1.32 16.44 -1.71
CA GLN A 148 1.15 15.02 -1.44
C GLN A 148 0.03 14.76 -0.43
N ASP A 149 -0.04 15.54 0.64
CA ASP A 149 -1.15 15.47 1.61
C ASP A 149 -2.51 15.68 0.96
N ARG A 150 -2.60 16.64 0.03
CA ARG A 150 -3.86 16.90 -0.70
C ARG A 150 -4.21 15.77 -1.67
N ILE A 151 -3.23 15.12 -2.30
CA ILE A 151 -3.44 13.94 -3.13
C ILE A 151 -3.89 12.78 -2.24
N ALA A 152 -3.21 12.51 -1.12
CA ALA A 152 -3.57 11.47 -0.15
C ALA A 152 -5.02 11.65 0.35
N GLN A 153 -5.41 12.88 0.71
CA GLN A 153 -6.79 13.18 1.07
C GLN A 153 -7.77 12.88 -0.07
N GLY A 154 -7.43 13.27 -1.30
CA GLY A 154 -8.28 13.01 -2.47
C GLY A 154 -8.46 11.53 -2.77
N ILE A 155 -7.42 10.72 -2.58
CA ILE A 155 -7.45 9.26 -2.69
C ILE A 155 -8.34 8.68 -1.57
N LYS A 156 -8.08 9.04 -0.31
CA LYS A 156 -8.78 8.52 0.86
C LYS A 156 -10.27 8.84 0.85
N SER A 157 -10.64 10.06 0.45
CA SER A 157 -12.04 10.49 0.39
C SER A 157 -12.79 10.03 -0.86
N GLY A 158 -12.10 9.36 -1.82
CA GLY A 158 -12.70 9.02 -3.11
C GLY A 158 -12.99 10.22 -4.03
N GLN A 159 -12.60 11.45 -3.63
CA GLN A 159 -12.73 12.65 -4.47
C GLN A 159 -11.84 12.63 -5.71
N MET A 160 -10.76 11.85 -5.68
CA MET A 160 -9.91 11.60 -6.83
C MET A 160 -10.07 10.15 -7.27
N THR A 161 -10.39 9.94 -8.54
CA THR A 161 -10.31 8.59 -9.12
C THR A 161 -8.87 8.12 -9.19
N ALA A 162 -8.63 6.81 -9.19
CA ALA A 162 -7.29 6.24 -9.30
C ALA A 162 -6.53 6.78 -10.54
N GLY A 163 -7.22 6.95 -11.68
CA GLY A 163 -6.62 7.53 -12.88
C GLY A 163 -6.24 9.02 -12.73
N GLU A 164 -6.95 9.76 -11.89
CA GLU A 164 -6.64 11.16 -11.59
C GLU A 164 -5.48 11.28 -10.59
N ALA A 165 -5.47 10.44 -9.58
CA ALA A 165 -4.36 10.33 -8.64
C ALA A 165 -3.06 9.95 -9.37
N ALA A 166 -3.09 8.93 -10.25
CA ALA A 166 -1.94 8.55 -11.07
C ALA A 166 -1.39 9.70 -11.93
N ARG A 167 -2.28 10.54 -12.49
CA ARG A 167 -1.84 11.73 -13.28
C ARG A 167 -1.25 12.83 -12.40
N ALA A 168 -1.82 13.06 -11.21
CA ALA A 168 -1.27 14.01 -10.25
C ALA A 168 0.11 13.57 -9.77
N GLU A 169 0.27 12.29 -9.45
CA GLU A 169 1.55 11.72 -9.02
C GLU A 169 2.60 11.70 -10.15
N LYS A 170 2.20 11.49 -11.40
CA LYS A 170 3.12 11.65 -12.53
C LYS A 170 3.70 13.07 -12.58
N GLN A 171 2.88 14.09 -12.32
CA GLN A 171 3.33 15.48 -12.27
C GLN A 171 4.26 15.72 -11.07
N GLN A 172 3.94 15.20 -9.88
CA GLN A 172 4.81 15.26 -8.70
C GLN A 172 6.15 14.57 -8.96
N GLN A 173 6.15 13.39 -9.57
CA GLN A 173 7.36 12.68 -9.95
C GLN A 173 8.24 13.52 -10.90
N GLY A 174 7.65 14.24 -11.86
CA GLY A 174 8.35 15.15 -12.76
C GLY A 174 9.05 16.26 -11.99
N ILE A 175 8.32 16.98 -11.12
CA ILE A 175 8.86 18.05 -10.26
C ILE A 175 9.97 17.51 -9.35
N ASN A 176 9.79 16.31 -8.77
CA ASN A 176 10.81 15.71 -7.90
C ASN A 176 12.11 15.40 -8.65
N LYS A 177 12.01 14.88 -9.88
CA LYS A 177 13.17 14.62 -10.74
C LYS A 177 13.87 15.92 -11.12
N GLN A 178 13.12 16.97 -11.48
CA GLN A 178 13.69 18.28 -11.80
C GLN A 178 14.45 18.86 -10.62
N VAL A 179 13.82 18.91 -9.42
CA VAL A 179 14.48 19.39 -8.20
C VAL A 179 15.75 18.61 -7.87
N ALA A 180 15.75 17.28 -8.06
CA ALA A 180 16.91 16.44 -7.82
C ALA A 180 18.03 16.70 -8.82
N ALA A 181 17.69 16.86 -10.11
CA ALA A 181 18.65 17.15 -11.18
C ALA A 181 19.31 18.54 -10.99
N ASP A 182 18.50 19.56 -10.73
CA ASP A 182 18.96 20.93 -10.55
C ASP A 182 19.89 21.03 -9.32
N ARG A 183 19.52 20.39 -8.22
CA ARG A 183 20.38 20.35 -7.02
C ARG A 183 21.67 19.60 -7.27
N LYS A 184 21.63 18.48 -7.99
CA LYS A 184 22.84 17.73 -8.35
C LYS A 184 23.81 18.58 -9.18
N ALA A 185 23.27 19.37 -10.12
CA ALA A 185 24.06 20.25 -10.97
C ALA A 185 24.67 21.43 -10.20
N ASN A 186 24.04 21.89 -9.09
CA ASN A 186 24.41 23.11 -8.38
C ASN A 186 24.86 22.85 -6.92
N GLY A 187 25.54 21.75 -6.64
CA GLY A 187 26.11 21.46 -5.32
C GLY A 187 25.05 21.39 -4.21
N GLY A 188 23.88 20.82 -4.49
CA GLY A 188 22.80 20.60 -3.52
C GLY A 188 21.80 21.76 -3.38
N LYS A 189 22.01 22.87 -4.08
CA LYS A 189 21.17 24.08 -3.99
C LYS A 189 20.41 24.32 -5.31
N LEU A 190 19.37 25.13 -5.26
CA LEU A 190 18.65 25.63 -6.43
C LEU A 190 19.00 27.10 -6.64
N ASN A 191 19.34 27.49 -7.87
CA ASN A 191 19.52 28.90 -8.22
C ASN A 191 18.17 29.64 -8.35
N ALA A 192 18.22 30.95 -8.59
CA ALA A 192 17.01 31.79 -8.66
C ALA A 192 16.08 31.42 -9.83
N SER A 193 16.63 31.11 -11.00
CA SER A 193 15.88 30.72 -12.19
C SER A 193 15.18 29.38 -11.99
N GLU A 194 15.88 28.37 -11.47
CA GLU A 194 15.32 27.03 -11.15
C GLU A 194 14.22 27.13 -10.11
N LYS A 195 14.40 27.92 -9.04
CA LYS A 195 13.34 28.20 -8.05
C LYS A 195 12.10 28.80 -8.71
N LYS A 196 12.27 29.75 -9.63
CA LYS A 196 11.15 30.37 -10.37
C LYS A 196 10.43 29.32 -11.23
N GLN A 197 11.16 28.48 -11.96
CA GLN A 197 10.60 27.41 -12.79
C GLN A 197 9.85 26.38 -11.95
N ILE A 198 10.48 25.84 -10.89
CA ILE A 198 9.86 24.88 -9.98
C ILE A 198 8.61 25.47 -9.32
N ASN A 199 8.62 26.73 -8.90
CA ASN A 199 7.46 27.41 -8.34
C ASN A 199 6.29 27.48 -9.37
N LYS A 200 6.57 27.74 -10.64
CA LYS A 200 5.56 27.73 -11.71
C LYS A 200 4.94 26.34 -11.88
N GLU A 201 5.77 25.30 -11.88
CA GLU A 201 5.32 23.90 -11.98
C GLU A 201 4.50 23.47 -10.76
N GLN A 202 4.91 23.83 -9.55
CA GLN A 202 4.17 23.59 -8.32
C GLN A 202 2.83 24.34 -8.28
N ASN A 203 2.76 25.57 -8.84
CA ASN A 203 1.49 26.29 -8.98
C ASN A 203 0.54 25.55 -9.92
N ALA A 204 1.04 25.08 -11.05
CA ALA A 204 0.26 24.29 -12.00
C ALA A 204 -0.21 22.96 -11.37
N ALA A 205 0.66 22.28 -10.64
CA ALA A 205 0.33 21.05 -9.89
C ALA A 205 -0.77 21.30 -8.85
N SER A 206 -0.66 22.36 -8.05
CA SER A 206 -1.67 22.73 -7.06
C SER A 206 -3.06 22.98 -7.68
N LYS A 207 -3.11 23.71 -8.79
CA LYS A 207 -4.36 23.95 -9.54
C LYS A 207 -4.94 22.64 -10.10
N ASN A 208 -4.07 21.75 -10.59
CA ASN A 208 -4.47 20.46 -11.14
C ASN A 208 -5.05 19.54 -10.05
N ILE A 209 -4.40 19.43 -8.88
CA ILE A 209 -4.87 18.68 -7.71
C ILE A 209 -6.25 19.22 -7.28
N TYR A 210 -6.39 20.55 -7.15
CA TYR A 210 -7.67 21.17 -6.79
C TYR A 210 -8.78 20.76 -7.75
N ARG A 211 -8.58 20.93 -9.07
CA ARG A 211 -9.60 20.59 -10.08
C ARG A 211 -10.00 19.11 -10.03
N LYS A 212 -9.03 18.21 -9.76
CA LYS A 212 -9.31 16.77 -9.68
C LYS A 212 -10.10 16.41 -8.42
N LYS A 213 -9.90 17.11 -7.34
CA LYS A 213 -10.66 16.90 -6.10
C LYS A 213 -12.07 17.48 -6.13
N HIS A 214 -12.34 18.46 -7.02
CA HIS A 214 -13.59 19.22 -7.04
C HIS A 214 -14.34 19.08 -8.36
N ASN A 215 -14.10 18.02 -9.13
CA ASN A 215 -14.91 17.67 -10.28
C ASN A 215 -16.00 16.64 -9.90
N ALA A 216 -16.90 16.35 -10.83
CA ALA A 216 -18.01 15.40 -10.62
C ALA A 216 -17.56 13.91 -10.60
N LYS A 217 -16.27 13.62 -10.81
CA LYS A 217 -15.76 12.25 -10.86
C LYS A 217 -15.39 11.78 -9.45
N THR A 218 -15.88 10.63 -9.06
CA THR A 218 -15.54 9.98 -7.82
C THR A 218 -14.93 8.61 -8.08
N GLN A 219 -14.16 8.10 -7.12
CA GLN A 219 -13.59 6.76 -7.20
C GLN A 219 -14.73 5.72 -7.17
N PRO A 220 -14.84 4.82 -8.17
CA PRO A 220 -15.87 3.79 -8.16
C PRO A 220 -15.78 2.88 -6.93
N GLY A 221 -16.90 2.63 -6.26
CA GLY A 221 -16.98 1.74 -5.11
C GLY A 221 -16.51 2.34 -3.78
N THR A 222 -16.17 3.62 -3.74
CA THR A 222 -15.99 4.37 -2.48
C THR A 222 -17.20 5.27 -2.28
N ALA A 223 -17.87 5.17 -1.13
CA ALA A 223 -18.83 6.19 -0.76
C ALA A 223 -18.08 7.50 -0.49
N PRO A 224 -18.59 8.68 -0.96
CA PRO A 224 -18.02 9.96 -0.55
C PRO A 224 -18.10 10.07 0.98
N LYS A 225 -16.94 10.23 1.60
CA LYS A 225 -16.83 10.46 3.06
C LYS A 225 -16.85 11.95 3.34
#